data_01ef3dbc7411f6e5b956c6b91b7c330b
#
_entry.id   01ef3dbc7411f6e5b956c6b91b7c330b
#
_cell.length_a   1.000
_cell.length_b   1.000
_cell.length_c   1.000
_cell.angle_alpha   90.00
_cell.angle_beta   90.00
_cell.angle_gamma   90.00
#
_symmetry.space_group_name_H-M   'P 1'
#
loop_
_entity.id
_entity.type
_entity.pdbx_description
1 polymer ?
#
loop_
_entity_poly.entity_id
_entity_poly.type
_entity_poly.pdbx_seq_one_letter_code
_entity_poly.pdbx_strand_id
1 'polypeptide(L)'
;MPPGPDFPQLLRAAGLRVTRQRLAVLDVLIELSHADTESVIAGVRRDLPEVSHQAVYDSLRTLTAAGLARRIQPTGSVARYEARVGDNHHHLVCRACGEITDVDCAVGHVPCLTASDDHGYVVDEAEVVYWGLCPACSSRTPANV
;
A
#
# COMPACT_ATOMS: atom_id res chain seq x y z
N MET A 1 -6.76 22.27 -5.35
CA MET A 1 -6.60 20.85 -4.98
C MET A 1 -7.18 20.00 -6.09
N PRO A 2 -6.39 19.10 -6.66
CA PRO A 2 -6.97 18.16 -7.59
C PRO A 2 -8.01 17.30 -6.87
N PRO A 3 -9.10 16.90 -7.53
CA PRO A 3 -10.06 16.00 -6.93
C PRO A 3 -9.38 14.66 -6.60
N GLY A 4 -9.80 14.03 -5.52
CA GLY A 4 -9.33 12.70 -5.16
C GLY A 4 -9.73 11.64 -6.20
N PRO A 5 -9.22 10.40 -6.05
CA PRO A 5 -9.57 9.34 -6.98
C PRO A 5 -11.07 9.07 -7.00
N ASP A 6 -11.63 8.83 -8.18
CA ASP A 6 -13.02 8.41 -8.32
C ASP A 6 -13.11 6.90 -8.08
N PHE A 7 -13.21 6.50 -6.82
CA PHE A 7 -13.24 5.10 -6.43
C PHE A 7 -14.45 4.33 -7.01
N PRO A 8 -15.68 4.90 -7.05
CA PRO A 8 -16.76 4.20 -7.73
C PRO A 8 -16.43 3.84 -9.18
N GLN A 9 -15.84 4.77 -9.93
CA GLN A 9 -15.42 4.53 -11.31
C GLN A 9 -14.34 3.46 -11.40
N LEU A 10 -13.34 3.51 -10.51
CA LEU A 10 -12.26 2.54 -10.48
C LEU A 10 -12.76 1.14 -10.16
N LEU A 11 -13.71 1.01 -9.22
CA LEU A 11 -14.33 -0.27 -8.89
C LEU A 11 -15.07 -0.84 -10.11
N ARG A 12 -15.87 -0.02 -10.78
CA ARG A 12 -16.61 -0.47 -11.97
C ARG A 12 -15.66 -0.89 -13.10
N ALA A 13 -14.60 -0.12 -13.33
CA ALA A 13 -13.59 -0.44 -14.34
C ALA A 13 -12.88 -1.75 -14.05
N ALA A 14 -12.74 -2.12 -12.78
CA ALA A 14 -12.16 -3.41 -12.35
C ALA A 14 -13.19 -4.55 -12.34
N GLY A 15 -14.43 -4.30 -12.75
CA GLY A 15 -15.48 -5.31 -12.74
C GLY A 15 -16.06 -5.60 -11.36
N LEU A 16 -15.87 -4.70 -10.41
CA LEU A 16 -16.30 -4.88 -9.03
C LEU A 16 -17.55 -4.07 -8.73
N ARG A 17 -18.42 -4.63 -7.88
CA ARG A 17 -19.57 -3.89 -7.37
C ARG A 17 -19.10 -2.77 -6.45
N VAL A 18 -19.73 -1.60 -6.58
CA VAL A 18 -19.55 -0.49 -5.67
C VAL A 18 -20.31 -0.80 -4.38
N THR A 19 -19.59 -0.96 -3.28
CA THR A 19 -20.18 -1.20 -1.96
C THR A 19 -19.65 -0.19 -0.96
N ARG A 20 -20.44 0.08 0.09
CA ARG A 20 -20.03 1.01 1.14
C ARG A 20 -18.74 0.56 1.83
N GLN A 21 -18.58 -0.75 2.05
CA GLN A 21 -17.38 -1.31 2.68
C GLN A 21 -16.13 -1.10 1.81
N ARG A 22 -16.23 -1.37 0.50
CA ARG A 22 -15.09 -1.17 -0.41
C ARG A 22 -14.68 0.29 -0.50
N LEU A 23 -15.66 1.19 -0.60
CA LEU A 23 -15.39 2.62 -0.61
C LEU A 23 -14.75 3.08 0.70
N ALA A 24 -15.27 2.63 1.83
CA ALA A 24 -14.72 2.99 3.15
C ALA A 24 -13.29 2.49 3.32
N VAL A 25 -12.98 1.28 2.86
CA VAL A 25 -11.62 0.75 2.90
C VAL A 25 -10.68 1.61 2.06
N LEU A 26 -11.07 1.93 0.83
CA LEU A 26 -10.23 2.76 -0.05
C LEU A 26 -10.00 4.15 0.52
N ASP A 27 -11.03 4.77 1.10
CA ASP A 27 -10.90 6.08 1.75
C ASP A 27 -9.90 6.03 2.91
N VAL A 28 -9.96 4.98 3.73
CA VAL A 28 -9.01 4.79 4.83
C VAL A 28 -7.59 4.61 4.31
N LEU A 29 -7.40 3.87 3.22
CA LEU A 29 -6.08 3.65 2.64
C LEU A 29 -5.46 4.94 2.06
N ILE A 30 -6.29 5.87 1.59
CA ILE A 30 -5.80 7.20 1.19
C ILE A 30 -5.41 8.03 2.42
N GLU A 31 -6.24 7.99 3.46
CA GLU A 31 -6.01 8.76 4.69
C GLU A 31 -4.82 8.23 5.49
N LEU A 32 -4.72 6.91 5.61
CA LEU A 32 -3.68 6.23 6.40
C LEU A 32 -2.80 5.40 5.47
N SER A 33 -1.84 6.04 4.83
CA SER A 33 -0.86 5.33 4.00
C SER A 33 -0.14 4.26 4.81
N HIS A 34 0.02 3.08 4.23
CA HIS A 34 0.70 1.93 4.85
C HIS A 34 0.03 1.44 6.14
N ALA A 35 -1.30 1.45 6.18
CA ALA A 35 -2.06 0.99 7.33
C ALA A 35 -2.02 -0.54 7.44
N ASP A 36 -1.83 -1.05 8.66
CA ASP A 36 -2.03 -2.46 8.93
C ASP A 36 -3.54 -2.77 8.99
N THR A 37 -3.90 -4.05 9.03
CA THR A 37 -5.31 -4.46 8.98
C THR A 37 -6.11 -3.90 10.17
N GLU A 38 -5.53 -3.89 11.36
CA GLU A 38 -6.21 -3.37 12.55
C GLU A 38 -6.52 -1.87 12.41
N SER A 39 -5.58 -1.10 11.87
CA SER A 39 -5.78 0.32 11.61
C SER A 39 -6.85 0.56 10.55
N VAL A 40 -6.88 -0.27 9.51
CA VAL A 40 -7.93 -0.20 8.48
C VAL A 40 -9.29 -0.49 9.09
N ILE A 41 -9.41 -1.54 9.91
CA ILE A 41 -10.66 -1.88 10.59
C ILE A 41 -11.14 -0.71 11.46
N ALA A 42 -10.25 -0.14 12.27
CA ALA A 42 -10.59 1.00 13.13
C ALA A 42 -11.07 2.19 12.31
N GLY A 43 -10.39 2.49 11.21
CA GLY A 43 -10.78 3.59 10.30
C GLY A 43 -12.14 3.37 9.64
N VAL A 44 -12.40 2.17 9.15
CA VAL A 44 -13.67 1.82 8.52
C VAL A 44 -14.82 1.90 9.53
N ARG A 45 -14.58 1.51 10.77
CA ARG A 45 -15.61 1.52 11.82
C ARG A 45 -16.03 2.92 12.27
N ARG A 46 -15.27 3.95 11.92
CA ARG A 46 -15.74 5.34 12.14
C ARG A 46 -17.03 5.63 11.37
N ASP A 47 -17.14 5.11 10.14
CA ASP A 47 -18.31 5.30 9.29
C ASP A 47 -19.26 4.10 9.28
N LEU A 48 -18.72 2.89 9.49
CA LEU A 48 -19.46 1.63 9.49
C LEU A 48 -19.19 0.87 10.79
N PRO A 49 -19.75 1.32 11.93
CA PRO A 49 -19.40 0.76 13.26
C PRO A 49 -19.63 -0.74 13.40
N GLU A 50 -20.56 -1.31 12.62
CA GLU A 50 -20.93 -2.73 12.73
C GLU A 50 -20.20 -3.63 11.74
N VAL A 51 -19.27 -3.09 10.95
CA VAL A 51 -18.53 -3.92 10.00
C VAL A 51 -17.70 -4.97 10.73
N SER A 52 -17.73 -6.20 10.23
CA SER A 52 -16.96 -7.29 10.84
C SER A 52 -15.50 -7.25 10.38
N HIS A 53 -14.62 -7.86 11.17
CA HIS A 53 -13.24 -8.09 10.76
C HIS A 53 -13.18 -8.82 9.41
N GLN A 54 -14.00 -9.87 9.26
CA GLN A 54 -14.02 -10.66 8.04
C GLN A 54 -14.41 -9.83 6.82
N ALA A 55 -15.38 -8.93 6.95
CA ALA A 55 -15.80 -8.07 5.85
C ALA A 55 -14.68 -7.13 5.39
N VAL A 56 -13.88 -6.60 6.32
CA VAL A 56 -12.72 -5.77 6.00
C VAL A 56 -11.63 -6.59 5.34
N TYR A 57 -11.31 -7.77 5.87
CA TYR A 57 -10.34 -8.69 5.24
C TYR A 57 -10.73 -9.06 3.82
N ASP A 58 -12.00 -9.39 3.60
CA ASP A 58 -12.50 -9.75 2.27
C ASP A 58 -12.40 -8.57 1.30
N SER A 59 -12.72 -7.37 1.76
CA SER A 59 -12.58 -6.16 0.94
C SER A 59 -11.12 -5.89 0.58
N LEU A 60 -10.20 -5.98 1.54
CA LEU A 60 -8.77 -5.82 1.28
C LEU A 60 -8.25 -6.84 0.28
N ARG A 61 -8.66 -8.10 0.43
CA ARG A 61 -8.26 -9.16 -0.50
C ARG A 61 -8.78 -8.90 -1.92
N THR A 62 -10.05 -8.55 -2.04
CA THR A 62 -10.67 -8.25 -3.33
C THR A 62 -10.02 -7.06 -4.01
N LEU A 63 -9.79 -5.98 -3.27
CA LEU A 63 -9.17 -4.76 -3.81
C LEU A 63 -7.71 -5.00 -4.20
N THR A 64 -6.98 -5.79 -3.44
CA THR A 64 -5.60 -6.15 -3.74
C THR A 64 -5.53 -7.01 -5.01
N ALA A 65 -6.40 -8.01 -5.13
CA ALA A 65 -6.47 -8.85 -6.32
C ALA A 65 -6.84 -8.06 -7.58
N ALA A 66 -7.65 -7.01 -7.44
CA ALA A 66 -8.06 -6.14 -8.54
C ALA A 66 -7.02 -5.05 -8.88
N GLY A 67 -5.95 -4.94 -8.12
CA GLY A 67 -4.92 -3.93 -8.33
C GLY A 67 -5.27 -2.53 -7.84
N LEU A 68 -6.34 -2.38 -7.07
CA LEU A 68 -6.76 -1.10 -6.49
C LEU A 68 -6.11 -0.83 -5.13
N ALA A 69 -5.63 -1.85 -4.48
CA ALA A 69 -4.83 -1.76 -3.27
C ALA A 69 -3.55 -2.57 -3.45
N ARG A 70 -2.54 -2.25 -2.68
CA ARG A 70 -1.28 -2.96 -2.65
C ARG A 70 -0.99 -3.42 -1.25
N ARG A 71 -0.63 -4.69 -1.10
CA ARG A 71 -0.20 -5.26 0.17
C ARG A 71 1.33 -5.22 0.24
N ILE A 72 1.84 -4.60 1.29
CA ILE A 72 3.27 -4.48 1.54
C ILE A 72 3.58 -5.21 2.84
N GLN A 73 4.49 -6.17 2.79
CA GLN A 73 4.91 -6.88 3.98
C GLN A 73 6.42 -7.03 3.96
N PRO A 74 7.17 -6.00 4.43
CA PRO A 74 8.60 -6.15 4.59
C PRO A 74 8.93 -7.28 5.55
N THR A 75 10.04 -7.98 5.31
CA THR A 75 10.48 -9.11 6.14
C THR A 75 10.50 -8.73 7.62
N GLY A 76 9.82 -9.52 8.44
CA GLY A 76 9.79 -9.32 9.90
C GLY A 76 8.77 -8.30 10.39
N SER A 77 7.91 -7.77 9.51
CA SER A 77 6.85 -6.83 9.90
C SER A 77 5.47 -7.33 9.52
N VAL A 78 4.43 -6.69 10.08
CA VAL A 78 3.04 -6.99 9.73
C VAL A 78 2.72 -6.49 8.32
N ALA A 79 1.74 -7.10 7.69
CA ALA A 79 1.25 -6.64 6.40
C ALA A 79 0.64 -5.24 6.52
N ARG A 80 0.96 -4.39 5.57
CA ARG A 80 0.40 -3.05 5.46
C ARG A 80 -0.22 -2.90 4.08
N TYR A 81 -1.14 -1.96 3.96
CA TYR A 81 -1.89 -1.75 2.73
C TYR A 81 -1.84 -0.28 2.32
N GLU A 82 -1.86 -0.05 1.02
CA GLU A 82 -2.00 1.28 0.44
C GLU A 82 -2.95 1.25 -0.75
N ALA A 83 -3.60 2.37 -1.04
CA ALA A 83 -4.40 2.49 -2.26
C ALA A 83 -3.45 2.63 -3.45
N ARG A 84 -3.78 1.92 -4.52
CA ARG A 84 -3.00 1.96 -5.76
C ARG A 84 -3.71 2.85 -6.76
N VAL A 85 -3.17 4.04 -6.96
CA VAL A 85 -3.81 5.08 -7.78
C VAL A 85 -3.03 5.41 -9.06
N GLY A 86 -2.23 4.47 -9.52
CA GLY A 86 -1.53 4.59 -10.79
C GLY A 86 -0.19 5.31 -10.75
N ASP A 87 0.27 5.72 -9.59
CA ASP A 87 1.59 6.29 -9.42
C ASP A 87 2.65 5.18 -9.28
N ASN A 88 3.87 5.49 -9.67
CA ASN A 88 5.00 4.57 -9.59
C ASN A 88 5.95 5.05 -8.50
N HIS A 89 5.85 4.44 -7.32
CA HIS A 89 6.69 4.79 -6.18
C HIS A 89 7.27 3.54 -5.52
N HIS A 90 8.30 3.76 -4.72
CA HIS A 90 8.97 2.73 -3.93
C HIS A 90 8.88 3.09 -2.44
N HIS A 91 9.45 2.26 -1.59
CA HIS A 91 9.31 2.40 -0.15
C HIS A 91 10.67 2.44 0.54
N LEU A 92 10.77 3.34 1.54
CA LEU A 92 11.87 3.36 2.51
C LEU A 92 11.34 2.73 3.80
N VAL A 93 12.03 1.74 4.34
CA VAL A 93 11.61 1.04 5.56
C VAL A 93 12.66 1.19 6.64
N CYS A 94 12.25 1.65 7.81
CA CYS A 94 13.13 1.72 8.98
C CYS A 94 13.23 0.35 9.65
N ARG A 95 14.44 -0.17 9.77
CA ARG A 95 14.68 -1.46 10.42
C ARG A 95 14.37 -1.46 11.92
N ALA A 96 14.45 -0.29 12.57
CA ALA A 96 14.27 -0.17 14.00
C ALA A 96 12.81 0.01 14.41
N CYS A 97 12.08 0.95 13.82
CA CYS A 97 10.71 1.26 14.21
C CYS A 97 9.64 0.75 13.24
N GLY A 98 10.04 0.29 12.06
CA GLY A 98 9.10 -0.21 11.05
C GLY A 98 8.39 0.87 10.25
N GLU A 99 8.74 2.13 10.44
CA GLU A 99 8.13 3.23 9.67
C GLU A 99 8.40 3.04 8.19
N ILE A 100 7.37 3.27 7.38
CA ILE A 100 7.43 3.18 5.92
C ILE A 100 7.15 4.56 5.33
N THR A 101 8.00 4.99 4.42
CA THR A 101 7.86 6.25 3.70
C THR A 101 7.93 5.98 2.20
N ASP A 102 7.08 6.64 1.44
CA ASP A 102 7.12 6.55 -0.01
C ASP A 102 8.26 7.35 -0.58
N VAL A 103 8.86 6.84 -1.65
CA VAL A 103 9.85 7.55 -2.43
C VAL A 103 9.51 7.41 -3.91
N ASP A 104 9.59 8.51 -4.65
CA ASP A 104 9.26 8.51 -6.05
C ASP A 104 10.25 7.64 -6.85
N CYS A 105 9.74 6.99 -7.88
CA CYS A 105 10.58 6.22 -8.79
C CYS A 105 11.43 7.16 -9.64
N ALA A 106 12.76 6.94 -9.62
CA ALA A 106 13.69 7.75 -10.40
C ALA A 106 13.50 7.58 -11.92
N VAL A 107 12.96 6.45 -12.36
CA VAL A 107 12.75 6.14 -13.78
C VAL A 107 11.41 6.65 -14.28
N GLY A 108 10.39 6.63 -13.42
CA GLY A 108 9.06 7.17 -13.73
C GLY A 108 8.14 6.29 -14.59
N HIS A 109 8.55 5.06 -14.89
CA HIS A 109 7.70 4.11 -15.64
C HIS A 109 7.84 2.68 -15.11
N VAL A 110 6.89 1.83 -15.44
CA VAL A 110 6.82 0.44 -14.94
C VAL A 110 7.18 -0.53 -16.09
N PRO A 111 8.02 -1.55 -15.82
CA PRO A 111 8.80 -1.76 -14.61
C PRO A 111 9.97 -0.78 -14.54
N CYS A 112 10.27 -0.26 -13.35
CA CYS A 112 11.34 0.72 -13.17
C CYS A 112 12.74 0.12 -13.26
N LEU A 113 12.85 -1.19 -13.11
CA LEU A 113 14.09 -1.95 -13.28
C LEU A 113 13.88 -3.02 -14.32
N THR A 114 14.87 -3.20 -15.19
CA THR A 114 14.85 -4.23 -16.22
C THR A 114 15.69 -5.42 -15.74
N ALA A 115 15.09 -6.61 -15.74
CA ALA A 115 15.83 -7.82 -15.41
C ALA A 115 16.87 -8.12 -16.48
N SER A 116 18.08 -8.54 -16.08
CA SER A 116 19.13 -8.92 -17.03
C SER A 116 18.77 -10.16 -17.83
N ASP A 117 17.95 -11.03 -17.26
CA ASP A 117 17.41 -12.22 -17.91
C ASP A 117 16.01 -12.45 -17.37
N ASP A 118 15.01 -12.41 -18.23
CA ASP A 118 13.62 -12.59 -17.83
C ASP A 118 13.20 -14.06 -17.75
N HIS A 119 14.05 -14.99 -18.16
CA HIS A 119 13.77 -16.44 -18.18
C HIS A 119 12.44 -16.81 -18.83
N GLY A 120 11.97 -16.01 -19.79
CA GLY A 120 10.70 -16.22 -20.46
C GLY A 120 9.47 -15.68 -19.75
N TYR A 121 9.64 -14.97 -18.61
CA TYR A 121 8.54 -14.31 -17.93
C TYR A 121 8.15 -13.00 -18.65
N VAL A 122 6.87 -12.72 -18.69
CA VAL A 122 6.37 -11.41 -19.09
C VAL A 122 6.35 -10.54 -17.83
N VAL A 123 7.38 -9.70 -17.67
CA VAL A 123 7.55 -8.89 -16.46
C VAL A 123 6.74 -7.62 -16.59
N ASP A 124 5.82 -7.38 -15.65
CA ASP A 124 4.95 -6.22 -15.63
C ASP A 124 5.28 -5.21 -14.52
N GLU A 125 6.01 -5.63 -13.49
CA GLU A 125 6.30 -4.77 -12.34
C GLU A 125 7.63 -5.14 -11.69
N ALA A 126 8.33 -4.13 -11.17
CA ALA A 126 9.46 -4.29 -10.27
C ALA A 126 9.17 -3.51 -9.00
N GLU A 127 9.48 -4.10 -7.86
CA GLU A 127 9.33 -3.45 -6.56
C GLU A 127 10.71 -3.22 -5.95
N VAL A 128 10.92 -2.00 -5.44
CA VAL A 128 12.17 -1.64 -4.76
C VAL A 128 11.83 -1.22 -3.33
N VAL A 129 12.49 -1.86 -2.38
CA VAL A 129 12.37 -1.51 -0.95
C VAL A 129 13.76 -1.13 -0.45
N TYR A 130 13.91 0.10 0.04
CA TYR A 130 15.14 0.58 0.63
C TYR A 130 15.09 0.36 2.13
N TRP A 131 16.08 -0.27 2.69
CA TRP A 131 16.18 -0.57 4.12
C TRP A 131 17.22 0.32 4.78
N GLY A 132 16.87 0.90 5.92
CA GLY A 132 17.78 1.76 6.68
C GLY A 132 17.21 2.14 8.01
N LEU A 133 17.62 3.30 8.50
CA LEU A 133 17.08 3.88 9.74
C LEU A 133 16.45 5.24 9.41
N CYS A 134 15.24 5.48 9.90
CA CYS A 134 14.59 6.78 9.73
C CYS A 134 15.35 7.87 10.51
N PRO A 135 15.13 9.16 10.23
CA PRO A 135 15.87 10.23 10.90
C PRO A 135 15.81 10.16 12.42
N ALA A 136 14.65 9.81 12.99
CA ALA A 136 14.52 9.69 14.44
C ALA A 136 15.34 8.52 15.01
N CYS A 137 15.32 7.37 14.35
CA CYS A 137 16.08 6.19 14.81
C CYS A 137 17.57 6.31 14.55
N SER A 138 17.98 6.93 13.43
CA SER A 138 19.39 7.12 13.12
C SER A 138 20.08 8.07 14.09
N SER A 139 19.37 9.09 14.58
CA SER A 139 19.90 10.02 15.58
C SER A 139 20.01 9.44 16.98
N ARG A 140 19.29 8.33 17.26
CA ARG A 140 19.37 7.61 18.55
C ARG A 140 20.42 6.51 18.55
N THR A 141 20.87 6.07 17.39
CA THR A 141 21.80 4.96 17.26
C THR A 141 23.22 5.51 17.33
N PRO A 142 24.09 4.98 18.24
CA PRO A 142 25.49 5.39 18.25
C PRO A 142 26.18 5.12 16.91
N ALA A 143 27.07 6.02 16.52
CA ALA A 143 27.73 5.99 15.22
C ALA A 143 28.57 4.73 14.94
N ASN A 144 28.83 3.89 15.96
CA ASN A 144 29.70 2.71 15.89
C ASN A 144 28.92 1.39 15.92
N VAL A 145 27.68 1.41 15.55
CA VAL A 145 26.89 0.18 15.53
C VAL A 145 26.74 -0.33 14.10
#